data_119dbb46d69afe0166de00c3c4676ea9
#
_entry.id   119dbb46d69afe0166de00c3c4676ea9
#
_cell.length_a   1.000
_cell.length_b   1.000
_cell.length_c   1.000
_cell.angle_alpha   90.00
_cell.angle_beta   90.00
_cell.angle_gamma   90.00
#
_symmetry.space_group_name_H-M   'P 1'
#
loop_
_entity.id
_entity.type
_entity.pdbx_description
1 polymer ?
#
loop_
_entity_poly.entity_id
_entity_poly.type
_entity_poly.pdbx_seq_one_letter_code
_entity_poly.pdbx_strand_id
1 'polypeptide(L)'
;DDCKITFMNHKRTAVHLSVEIAKIMQKNFGDEISINMNYLIAGAILIDVGKLLEYKIEDGDLKTSVIGKLVRHPFSGLAIADRFGLPSEIQHIIGTHSKEGDVGKRTLESIIVHHADFVSFEPFQDAVRLKT
;
A
#
# COMPACT_ATOMS: atom_id res chain seq x y z
N ASP A 1 8.13 18.38 -13.83
CA ASP A 1 7.86 17.33 -12.85
C ASP A 1 9.14 16.64 -12.43
N ASP A 2 9.79 17.19 -11.39
CA ASP A 2 11.11 16.74 -10.93
C ASP A 2 11.04 15.53 -9.95
N CYS A 3 9.92 14.81 -9.92
CA CYS A 3 9.83 13.63 -9.08
C CYS A 3 10.65 12.49 -9.69
N LYS A 4 11.84 12.26 -9.14
CA LYS A 4 12.77 11.21 -9.59
C LYS A 4 12.30 9.78 -9.31
N ILE A 5 11.10 9.60 -8.71
CA ILE A 5 10.60 8.30 -8.32
C ILE A 5 9.36 7.98 -9.12
N THR A 6 9.47 6.91 -9.91
CA THR A 6 8.31 6.37 -10.60
C THR A 6 7.41 5.60 -9.63
N PHE A 7 6.12 5.52 -9.94
CA PHE A 7 5.18 4.68 -9.21
C PHE A 7 5.67 3.23 -9.08
N MET A 8 6.27 2.68 -10.13
CA MET A 8 6.80 1.31 -10.11
C MET A 8 7.99 1.16 -9.16
N ASN A 9 8.89 2.17 -9.09
CA ASN A 9 10.00 2.13 -8.13
C ASN A 9 9.49 2.18 -6.69
N HIS A 10 8.52 3.06 -6.41
CA HIS A 10 7.84 3.11 -5.13
C HIS A 10 7.22 1.75 -4.76
N LYS A 11 6.42 1.17 -5.66
CA LYS A 11 5.76 -0.13 -5.40
C LYS A 11 6.75 -1.26 -5.13
N ARG A 12 7.78 -1.41 -5.96
CA ARG A 12 8.83 -2.41 -5.74
C ARG A 12 9.53 -2.23 -4.41
N THR A 13 9.85 -0.98 -4.06
CA THR A 13 10.50 -0.65 -2.78
C THR A 13 9.59 -1.01 -1.61
N ALA A 14 8.31 -0.66 -1.63
CA ALA A 14 7.37 -1.00 -0.57
C ALA A 14 7.24 -2.52 -0.37
N VAL A 15 7.18 -3.30 -1.44
CA VAL A 15 7.14 -4.78 -1.36
C VAL A 15 8.42 -5.33 -0.75
N HIS A 16 9.60 -4.90 -1.23
CA HIS A 16 10.89 -5.36 -0.72
C HIS A 16 11.08 -4.98 0.75
N LEU A 17 10.76 -3.75 1.14
CA LEU A 17 10.80 -3.31 2.53
C LEU A 17 9.87 -4.15 3.41
N SER A 18 8.65 -4.42 2.97
CA SER A 18 7.72 -5.27 3.72
C SER A 18 8.31 -6.65 4.00
N VAL A 19 8.92 -7.27 2.99
CA VAL A 19 9.54 -8.59 3.12
C VAL A 19 10.74 -8.56 4.09
N GLU A 20 11.62 -7.57 3.96
CA GLU A 20 12.82 -7.49 4.82
C GLU A 20 12.46 -7.14 6.27
N ILE A 21 11.49 -6.23 6.49
CA ILE A 21 10.97 -5.96 7.83
C ILE A 21 10.40 -7.25 8.45
N ALA A 22 9.57 -7.98 7.71
CA ALA A 22 8.97 -9.23 8.19
C ALA A 22 10.02 -10.27 8.58
N LYS A 23 11.07 -10.44 7.75
CA LYS A 23 12.19 -11.35 8.05
C LYS A 23 12.93 -10.97 9.33
N ILE A 24 13.20 -9.68 9.51
CA ILE A 24 13.89 -9.18 10.72
C ILE A 24 13.01 -9.41 11.95
N MET A 25 11.72 -9.09 11.85
CA MET A 25 10.76 -9.30 12.94
C MET A 25 10.64 -10.77 13.32
N GLN A 26 10.51 -11.67 12.35
CA GLN A 26 10.46 -13.12 12.62
C GLN A 26 11.75 -13.64 13.23
N LYS A 27 12.92 -13.17 12.75
CA LYS A 27 14.21 -13.58 13.30
C LYS A 27 14.37 -13.20 14.77
N ASN A 28 13.92 -12.00 15.13
CA ASN A 28 14.15 -11.46 16.48
C ASN A 28 13.03 -11.81 17.46
N PHE A 29 11.81 -12.02 16.98
CA PHE A 29 10.59 -12.19 17.79
C PHE A 29 9.73 -13.40 17.36
N GLY A 30 10.31 -14.37 16.65
CA GLY A 30 9.56 -15.48 16.07
C GLY A 30 8.86 -16.40 17.08
N ASP A 31 9.29 -16.39 18.35
CA ASP A 31 8.62 -17.13 19.43
C ASP A 31 7.35 -16.41 19.93
N GLU A 32 7.20 -15.11 19.65
CA GLU A 32 6.12 -14.26 20.15
C GLU A 32 5.15 -13.83 19.05
N ILE A 33 5.61 -13.77 17.79
CA ILE A 33 4.82 -13.32 16.65
C ILE A 33 4.85 -14.33 15.51
N SER A 34 3.76 -14.39 14.75
CA SER A 34 3.68 -15.20 13.54
C SER A 34 3.25 -14.30 12.38
N ILE A 35 4.02 -14.29 11.29
CA ILE A 35 3.75 -13.51 10.09
C ILE A 35 3.47 -14.48 8.94
N ASN A 36 2.31 -14.31 8.30
CA ASN A 36 2.00 -15.03 7.07
C ASN A 36 2.64 -14.30 5.88
N MET A 37 3.80 -14.78 5.44
CA MET A 37 4.56 -14.17 4.34
C MET A 37 3.77 -14.13 3.02
N ASN A 38 2.90 -15.11 2.75
CA ASN A 38 2.09 -15.12 1.53
C ASN A 38 1.06 -13.97 1.55
N TYR A 39 0.38 -13.76 2.67
CA TYR A 39 -0.56 -12.65 2.84
C TYR A 39 0.15 -11.30 2.80
N LEU A 40 1.30 -11.19 3.47
CA LEU A 40 2.11 -9.98 3.47
C LEU A 40 2.54 -9.58 2.04
N ILE A 41 3.11 -10.52 1.29
CA ILE A 41 3.59 -10.25 -0.07
C ILE A 41 2.43 -9.92 -1.00
N ALA A 42 1.37 -10.74 -1.00
CA ALA A 42 0.20 -10.50 -1.84
C ALA A 42 -0.47 -9.16 -1.50
N GLY A 43 -0.63 -8.86 -0.21
CA GLY A 43 -1.15 -7.59 0.26
C GLY A 43 -0.29 -6.42 -0.21
N ALA A 44 1.02 -6.46 0.02
CA ALA A 44 1.96 -5.40 -0.38
C ALA A 44 1.94 -5.12 -1.90
N ILE A 45 1.79 -6.16 -2.72
CA ILE A 45 1.65 -6.01 -4.17
C ILE A 45 0.33 -5.30 -4.52
N LEU A 46 -0.76 -5.62 -3.84
CA LEU A 46 -2.12 -5.24 -4.21
C LEU A 46 -2.67 -3.98 -3.51
N ILE A 47 -1.96 -3.40 -2.52
CA ILE A 47 -2.48 -2.25 -1.75
C ILE A 47 -2.99 -1.10 -2.64
N ASP A 48 -2.38 -0.90 -3.78
CA ASP A 48 -2.70 0.20 -4.70
C ASP A 48 -3.59 -0.22 -5.89
N VAL A 49 -4.13 -1.43 -5.90
CA VAL A 49 -4.96 -1.90 -7.03
C VAL A 49 -6.18 -0.99 -7.28
N GLY A 50 -6.72 -0.37 -6.23
CA GLY A 50 -7.81 0.60 -6.34
C GLY A 50 -7.46 1.87 -7.11
N LYS A 51 -6.18 2.20 -7.27
CA LYS A 51 -5.75 3.34 -8.10
C LYS A 51 -6.14 3.19 -9.57
N LEU A 52 -6.38 1.97 -10.04
CA LEU A 52 -6.92 1.72 -11.38
C LEU A 52 -8.33 2.31 -11.57
N LEU A 53 -9.07 2.50 -10.49
CA LEU A 53 -10.39 3.16 -10.50
C LEU A 53 -10.31 4.61 -10.01
N GLU A 54 -9.32 4.94 -9.18
CA GLU A 54 -9.13 6.30 -8.65
C GLU A 54 -8.71 7.29 -9.72
N TYR A 55 -7.92 6.84 -10.70
CA TYR A 55 -7.39 7.67 -11.77
C TYR A 55 -7.87 7.25 -13.15
N LYS A 56 -7.91 8.21 -14.09
CA LYS A 56 -8.19 8.00 -15.50
C LYS A 56 -7.25 8.85 -16.35
N ILE A 57 -7.02 8.42 -17.58
CA ILE A 57 -6.37 9.26 -18.59
C ILE A 57 -7.45 9.94 -19.40
N GLU A 58 -7.39 11.26 -19.50
CA GLU A 58 -8.30 12.09 -20.26
C GLU A 58 -7.51 13.17 -20.96
N ASP A 59 -7.60 13.24 -22.28
CA ASP A 59 -6.82 14.16 -23.14
C ASP A 59 -5.29 14.03 -22.98
N GLY A 60 -4.81 12.81 -22.65
CA GLY A 60 -3.39 12.53 -22.42
C GLY A 60 -2.90 12.82 -21.00
N ASP A 61 -3.73 13.41 -20.15
CA ASP A 61 -3.40 13.76 -18.77
C ASP A 61 -3.99 12.77 -17.77
N LEU A 62 -3.26 12.52 -16.67
CA LEU A 62 -3.73 11.74 -15.54
C LEU A 62 -4.65 12.62 -14.67
N LYS A 63 -5.93 12.26 -14.59
CA LYS A 63 -6.95 12.97 -13.80
C LYS A 63 -7.59 12.02 -12.78
N THR A 64 -8.08 12.58 -11.67
CA THR A 64 -8.89 11.81 -10.73
C THR A 64 -10.26 11.51 -11.36
N SER A 65 -10.67 10.25 -11.33
CA SER A 65 -11.99 9.82 -11.82
C SER A 65 -13.12 10.31 -10.91
N VAL A 66 -14.37 10.18 -11.37
CA VAL A 66 -15.55 10.47 -10.53
C VAL A 66 -15.57 9.58 -9.28
N ILE A 67 -15.28 8.28 -9.47
CA ILE A 67 -15.16 7.32 -8.34
C ILE A 67 -14.02 7.74 -7.42
N GLY A 68 -12.86 8.10 -7.96
CA GLY A 68 -11.69 8.49 -7.18
C GLY A 68 -11.89 9.74 -6.32
N LYS A 69 -12.82 10.63 -6.70
CA LYS A 69 -13.19 11.80 -5.88
C LYS A 69 -14.05 11.43 -4.66
N LEU A 70 -14.79 10.32 -4.74
CA LEU A 70 -15.75 9.89 -3.72
C LEU A 70 -15.26 8.68 -2.93
N VAL A 71 -14.57 7.77 -3.60
CA VAL A 71 -14.11 6.51 -3.03
C VAL A 71 -12.60 6.39 -3.22
N ARG A 72 -11.88 6.49 -2.13
CA ARG A 72 -10.41 6.38 -2.11
C ARG A 72 -9.96 4.96 -2.47
N HIS A 73 -8.75 4.86 -3.05
CA HIS A 73 -8.20 3.59 -3.54
C HIS A 73 -8.12 2.45 -2.50
N PRO A 74 -7.96 2.65 -1.17
CA PRO A 74 -8.03 1.54 -0.24
C PRO A 74 -9.40 0.85 -0.24
N PHE A 75 -10.49 1.64 -0.33
CA PHE A 75 -11.86 1.10 -0.36
C PHE A 75 -12.19 0.45 -1.70
N SER A 76 -11.90 1.10 -2.82
CA SER A 76 -12.10 0.50 -4.15
C SER A 76 -11.22 -0.71 -4.38
N GLY A 77 -9.99 -0.71 -3.85
CA GLY A 77 -9.08 -1.84 -3.88
C GLY A 77 -9.61 -3.04 -3.09
N LEU A 78 -10.17 -2.80 -1.90
CA LEU A 78 -10.85 -3.83 -1.11
C LEU A 78 -12.03 -4.43 -1.88
N ALA A 79 -12.86 -3.60 -2.51
CA ALA A 79 -13.99 -4.07 -3.30
C ALA A 79 -13.55 -4.92 -4.52
N ILE A 80 -12.44 -4.55 -5.18
CA ILE A 80 -11.84 -5.36 -6.25
C ILE A 80 -11.38 -6.71 -5.69
N ALA A 81 -10.64 -6.71 -4.58
CA ALA A 81 -10.12 -7.92 -3.95
C ALA A 81 -11.26 -8.89 -3.54
N ASP A 82 -12.34 -8.36 -2.96
CA ASP A 82 -13.53 -9.15 -2.60
C ASP A 82 -14.19 -9.77 -3.84
N ARG A 83 -14.38 -8.99 -4.90
CA ARG A 83 -14.94 -9.47 -6.15
C ARG A 83 -14.15 -10.62 -6.78
N PHE A 84 -12.83 -10.65 -6.60
CA PHE A 84 -11.97 -11.73 -7.06
C PHE A 84 -11.78 -12.86 -6.04
N GLY A 85 -12.50 -12.82 -4.92
CA GLY A 85 -12.48 -13.87 -3.90
C GLY A 85 -11.16 -13.99 -3.16
N LEU A 86 -10.41 -12.90 -3.01
CA LEU A 86 -9.18 -12.93 -2.23
C LEU A 86 -9.48 -13.15 -0.73
N PRO A 87 -8.56 -13.80 0.01
CA PRO A 87 -8.71 -13.96 1.46
C PRO A 87 -8.93 -12.64 2.19
N SER A 88 -9.73 -12.67 3.26
CA SER A 88 -10.05 -11.49 4.07
C SER A 88 -8.81 -10.81 4.65
N GLU A 89 -7.75 -11.56 4.92
CA GLU A 89 -6.46 -11.04 5.39
C GLU A 89 -5.79 -10.14 4.35
N ILE A 90 -5.84 -10.51 3.07
CA ILE A 90 -5.31 -9.68 1.98
C ILE A 90 -6.22 -8.46 1.77
N GLN A 91 -7.54 -8.65 1.78
CA GLN A 91 -8.51 -7.57 1.73
C GLN A 91 -8.28 -6.55 2.86
N HIS A 92 -8.02 -7.04 4.08
CA HIS A 92 -7.70 -6.21 5.23
C HIS A 92 -6.44 -5.38 5.02
N ILE A 93 -5.35 -5.97 4.51
CA ILE A 93 -4.12 -5.23 4.20
C ILE A 93 -4.40 -4.12 3.18
N ILE A 94 -5.14 -4.43 2.11
CA ILE A 94 -5.50 -3.44 1.08
C ILE A 94 -6.33 -2.30 1.67
N GLY A 95 -7.36 -2.61 2.47
CA GLY A 95 -8.25 -1.61 3.04
C GLY A 95 -7.61 -0.73 4.10
N THR A 96 -6.57 -1.22 4.78
CA THR A 96 -5.99 -0.55 5.96
C THR A 96 -4.57 -0.04 5.76
N HIS A 97 -3.97 -0.19 4.57
CA HIS A 97 -2.58 0.22 4.35
C HIS A 97 -2.34 1.72 4.45
N SER A 98 -3.32 2.55 4.13
CA SER A 98 -3.22 4.01 4.12
C SER A 98 -3.89 4.63 5.36
N LYS A 99 -3.97 5.96 5.41
CA LYS A 99 -4.56 6.72 6.54
C LYS A 99 -6.00 6.34 6.84
N GLU A 100 -6.75 5.88 5.84
CA GLU A 100 -8.11 5.38 6.00
C GLU A 100 -8.20 4.21 6.99
N GLY A 101 -7.11 3.47 7.18
CA GLY A 101 -7.00 2.38 8.15
C GLY A 101 -6.68 2.80 9.58
N ASP A 102 -6.42 4.09 9.85
CA ASP A 102 -5.98 4.55 11.18
C ASP A 102 -7.08 4.48 12.25
N VAL A 103 -8.32 4.35 11.84
CA VAL A 103 -9.48 4.22 12.74
C VAL A 103 -9.68 2.80 13.26
N GLY A 104 -9.00 1.81 12.72
CA GLY A 104 -9.12 0.40 13.06
C GLY A 104 -7.83 -0.24 13.56
N LYS A 105 -7.93 -1.52 13.95
CA LYS A 105 -6.75 -2.32 14.28
C LYS A 105 -6.20 -2.96 13.00
N ARG A 106 -4.91 -2.83 12.76
CA ARG A 106 -4.20 -3.54 11.70
C ARG A 106 -3.70 -4.90 12.20
N THR A 107 -3.74 -5.91 11.34
CA THR A 107 -2.98 -7.15 11.56
C THR A 107 -1.48 -6.84 11.50
N LEU A 108 -0.66 -7.78 11.96
CA LEU A 108 0.80 -7.62 11.93
C LEU A 108 1.32 -7.38 10.50
N GLU A 109 0.81 -8.15 9.54
CA GLU A 109 1.15 -7.97 8.11
C GLU A 109 0.74 -6.57 7.62
N SER A 110 -0.47 -6.11 7.99
CA SER A 110 -0.95 -4.78 7.61
C SER A 110 -0.12 -3.66 8.25
N ILE A 111 0.34 -3.81 9.50
CA ILE A 111 1.25 -2.86 10.14
C ILE A 111 2.54 -2.74 9.33
N ILE A 112 3.15 -3.87 8.99
CA ILE A 112 4.41 -3.90 8.25
C ILE A 112 4.25 -3.25 6.88
N VAL A 113 3.21 -3.62 6.13
CA VAL A 113 2.95 -3.07 4.80
C VAL A 113 2.65 -1.58 4.85
N HIS A 114 1.86 -1.12 5.82
CA HIS A 114 1.56 0.30 6.05
C HIS A 114 2.85 1.12 6.22
N HIS A 115 3.72 0.72 7.14
CA HIS A 115 4.96 1.46 7.39
C HIS A 115 5.95 1.37 6.23
N ALA A 116 6.06 0.22 5.57
CA ALA A 116 6.90 0.05 4.38
C ALA A 116 6.44 0.95 3.22
N ASP A 117 5.14 1.07 3.00
CA ASP A 117 4.55 1.95 1.99
C ASP A 117 4.91 3.42 2.28
N PHE A 118 4.67 3.90 3.50
CA PHE A 118 4.95 5.29 3.89
C PHE A 118 6.44 5.61 3.84
N VAL A 119 7.31 4.76 4.37
CA VAL A 119 8.78 4.95 4.30
C VAL A 119 9.26 5.04 2.84
N SER A 120 8.61 4.37 1.91
CA SER A 120 9.04 4.34 0.51
C SER A 120 8.68 5.60 -0.30
N PHE A 121 7.84 6.51 0.23
CA PHE A 121 7.47 7.75 -0.48
C PHE A 121 7.60 9.04 0.36
N GLU A 122 7.34 9.03 1.67
CA GLU A 122 7.39 10.24 2.50
C GLU A 122 8.72 11.01 2.41
N PRO A 123 9.90 10.34 2.46
CA PRO A 123 11.18 11.06 2.35
C PRO A 123 11.31 11.87 1.06
N PHE A 124 10.61 11.47 0.01
CA PHE A 124 10.67 12.14 -1.28
C PHE A 124 9.68 13.30 -1.40
N GLN A 125 8.57 13.25 -0.66
CA GLN A 125 7.66 14.39 -0.54
C GLN A 125 8.35 15.54 0.19
N ASP A 126 9.08 15.25 1.26
CA ASP A 126 9.79 16.26 2.03
C ASP A 126 11.03 16.80 1.29
N ALA A 127 11.76 15.95 0.58
CA ALA A 127 12.89 16.36 -0.25
C ALA A 127 12.47 17.34 -1.39
N VAL A 128 11.26 17.20 -1.91
CA VAL A 128 10.68 18.15 -2.88
C VAL A 128 10.30 19.46 -2.19
N ARG A 129 9.74 19.40 -0.96
CA ARG A 129 9.38 20.60 -0.19
C ARG A 129 10.58 21.40 0.27
N LEU A 130 11.71 20.75 0.59
CA LEU A 130 12.95 21.41 1.02
C LEU A 130 13.71 22.10 -0.14
N LYS A 131 13.36 21.79 -1.38
CA LYS A 131 13.96 22.44 -2.58
C LYS A 131 13.16 23.63 -3.10
N THR A 132 11.99 23.85 -2.57
CA THR A 132 11.14 25.00 -2.89
C THR A 132 11.20 26.05 -1.80
#